data_1fdee2426c2c94abcf08399a13cfbd6b
#
_entry.id   1fdee2426c2c94abcf08399a13cfbd6b
#
_cell.length_a   1.000
_cell.length_b   1.000
_cell.length_c   1.000
_cell.angle_alpha   90.00
_cell.angle_beta   90.00
_cell.angle_gamma   90.00
#
_symmetry.space_group_name_H-M   'P 1'
#
loop_
_entity.id
_entity.type
_entity.pdbx_description
1 polymer ?
#
loop_
_entity_poly.entity_id
_entity_poly.type
_entity_poly.pdbx_seq_one_letter_code
_entity_poly.pdbx_strand_id
1 'polypeptide(L)'
;DVEEFRRVQDVNVSGTLLGCKHGLRAMRPDGVSGRGGSIINLSSVMGLSGSIALASYNASKGAVRLLTKSVAAECAMLKTNIRCNSIHPGIIDSDMGSLFYEQLTDLGVTPSMEAAAAGFLSAVPMGEPGLPSDIAAGVVYLASDASRYVTGSELVIDGGFYAT
;
A
#
# COMPACT_ATOMS: atom_id res chain seq x y z
N ASP A 1 -4.82 -21.45 -2.12
CA ASP A 1 -6.09 -22.02 -1.68
C ASP A 1 -6.99 -20.95 -1.04
N VAL A 2 -8.22 -21.29 -0.64
CA VAL A 2 -9.21 -20.35 -0.08
C VAL A 2 -8.83 -19.92 1.35
N GLU A 3 -8.19 -20.77 2.12
CA GLU A 3 -7.80 -20.47 3.51
C GLU A 3 -6.66 -19.46 3.50
N GLU A 4 -5.67 -19.65 2.66
CA GLU A 4 -4.60 -18.67 2.44
C GLU A 4 -5.16 -17.34 1.93
N PHE A 5 -6.10 -17.35 0.99
CA PHE A 5 -6.78 -16.15 0.54
C PHE A 5 -7.43 -15.40 1.72
N ARG A 6 -8.22 -16.11 2.54
CA ARG A 6 -8.88 -15.51 3.73
C ARG A 6 -7.87 -14.91 4.69
N ARG A 7 -6.79 -15.63 5.00
CA ARG A 7 -5.73 -15.16 5.87
C ARG A 7 -5.11 -13.85 5.36
N VAL A 8 -4.81 -13.76 4.06
CA VAL A 8 -4.27 -12.54 3.45
C VAL A 8 -5.29 -11.38 3.53
N GLN A 9 -6.58 -11.65 3.27
CA GLN A 9 -7.62 -10.62 3.41
C GLN A 9 -7.75 -10.15 4.87
N ASP A 10 -7.74 -11.06 5.83
CA ASP A 10 -7.87 -10.72 7.24
C ASP A 10 -6.71 -9.85 7.73
N VAL A 11 -5.49 -10.19 7.37
CA VAL A 11 -4.33 -9.37 7.74
C VAL A 11 -4.34 -8.02 7.03
N ASN A 12 -4.46 -8.00 5.71
CA ASN A 12 -4.25 -6.79 4.93
C ASN A 12 -5.49 -5.88 4.88
N VAL A 13 -6.69 -6.44 4.75
CA VAL A 13 -7.91 -5.65 4.58
C VAL A 13 -8.59 -5.39 5.91
N SER A 14 -8.90 -6.45 6.68
CA SER A 14 -9.53 -6.30 7.99
C SER A 14 -8.62 -5.52 8.94
N GLY A 15 -7.31 -5.77 8.92
CA GLY A 15 -6.32 -5.02 9.71
C GLY A 15 -6.32 -3.53 9.35
N THR A 16 -6.30 -3.18 8.06
CA THR A 16 -6.35 -1.78 7.61
C THR A 16 -7.67 -1.12 7.97
N LEU A 17 -8.81 -1.82 7.81
CA LEU A 17 -10.12 -1.32 8.24
C LEU A 17 -10.15 -0.99 9.73
N LEU A 18 -9.62 -1.88 10.58
CA LEU A 18 -9.54 -1.66 12.01
C LEU A 18 -8.62 -0.47 12.35
N GLY A 19 -7.49 -0.34 11.66
CA GLY A 19 -6.60 0.83 11.78
C GLY A 19 -7.33 2.13 11.44
N CYS A 20 -8.03 2.18 10.31
CA CYS A 20 -8.86 3.33 9.92
C CYS A 20 -9.94 3.62 10.96
N LYS A 21 -10.69 2.61 11.40
CA LYS A 21 -11.76 2.76 12.42
C LYS A 21 -11.24 3.37 13.72
N HIS A 22 -10.13 2.89 14.24
CA HIS A 22 -9.59 3.40 15.49
C HIS A 22 -8.91 4.76 15.31
N GLY A 23 -8.20 4.97 14.19
CA GLY A 23 -7.65 6.28 13.84
C GLY A 23 -8.74 7.36 13.72
N LEU A 24 -9.81 7.06 13.01
CA LEU A 24 -10.97 7.97 12.90
C LEU A 24 -11.56 8.31 14.27
N ARG A 25 -11.79 7.32 15.12
CA ARG A 25 -12.33 7.53 16.46
C ARG A 25 -11.44 8.41 17.34
N ALA A 26 -10.13 8.27 17.20
CA ALA A 26 -9.17 9.05 17.97
C ALA A 26 -9.05 10.50 17.46
N MET A 27 -9.08 10.72 16.14
CA MET A 27 -8.75 12.00 15.52
C MET A 27 -9.97 12.90 15.22
N ARG A 28 -11.19 12.35 15.12
CA ARG A 28 -12.40 13.14 14.85
C ARG A 28 -12.63 14.22 15.92
N PRO A 29 -13.43 15.29 15.65
CA PRO A 29 -13.59 16.45 16.55
C PRO A 29 -13.99 16.11 17.99
N ASP A 30 -14.78 15.06 18.18
CA ASP A 30 -15.21 14.52 19.49
C ASP A 30 -14.37 13.34 19.98
N GLY A 31 -13.26 13.06 19.31
CA GLY A 31 -12.31 12.00 19.67
C GLY A 31 -11.26 12.46 20.69
N VAL A 32 -10.40 11.53 21.11
CA VAL A 32 -9.36 11.78 22.11
C VAL A 32 -8.39 12.89 21.69
N SER A 33 -8.01 12.93 20.42
CA SER A 33 -7.16 13.99 19.85
C SER A 33 -7.96 15.24 19.51
N GLY A 34 -9.13 15.07 18.87
CA GLY A 34 -10.04 16.16 18.50
C GLY A 34 -9.52 17.18 17.47
N ARG A 35 -8.37 16.92 16.86
CA ARG A 35 -7.64 17.89 16.02
C ARG A 35 -7.70 17.61 14.52
N GLY A 36 -8.32 16.51 14.11
CA GLY A 36 -8.14 15.97 12.77
C GLY A 36 -6.82 15.21 12.64
N GLY A 37 -6.41 14.93 11.41
CA GLY A 37 -5.16 14.23 11.16
C GLY A 37 -5.02 13.64 9.76
N SER A 38 -4.06 12.75 9.60
CA SER A 38 -3.80 12.06 8.34
C SER A 38 -3.69 10.56 8.58
N ILE A 39 -4.50 9.80 7.84
CA ILE A 39 -4.43 8.34 7.74
C ILE A 39 -3.68 8.02 6.46
N ILE A 40 -2.67 7.16 6.54
CA ILE A 40 -1.86 6.75 5.40
C ILE A 40 -1.85 5.23 5.36
N ASN A 41 -2.51 4.66 4.36
CA ASN A 41 -2.59 3.22 4.18
C ASN A 41 -1.53 2.75 3.17
N LEU A 42 -0.85 1.65 3.48
CA LEU A 42 0.09 1.02 2.56
C LEU A 42 -0.63 0.02 1.66
N SER A 43 -0.86 0.39 0.41
CA SER A 43 -1.27 -0.51 -0.66
C SER A 43 -0.03 -1.10 -1.37
N SER A 44 -0.02 -1.15 -2.68
CA SER A 44 1.07 -1.60 -3.55
C SER A 44 0.74 -1.22 -5.00
N VAL A 45 1.71 -1.16 -5.89
CA VAL A 45 1.47 -1.18 -7.34
C VAL A 45 0.70 -2.44 -7.75
N MET A 46 0.83 -3.53 -7.01
CA MET A 46 0.03 -4.76 -7.18
C MET A 46 -1.44 -4.62 -6.75
N GLY A 47 -1.84 -3.50 -6.19
CA GLY A 47 -3.24 -3.08 -6.00
C GLY A 47 -3.78 -2.24 -7.16
N LEU A 48 -2.93 -1.90 -8.13
CA LEU A 48 -3.25 -1.15 -9.35
C LEU A 48 -3.25 -2.04 -10.59
N SER A 49 -2.43 -3.10 -10.57
CA SER A 49 -2.26 -4.05 -11.68
C SER A 49 -2.29 -5.49 -11.19
N GLY A 50 -2.52 -6.42 -12.12
CA GLY A 50 -2.38 -7.86 -11.85
C GLY A 50 -0.93 -8.32 -11.96
N SER A 51 -0.61 -9.40 -11.26
CA SER A 51 0.67 -10.10 -11.39
C SER A 51 0.51 -11.61 -11.22
N ILE A 52 1.46 -12.36 -11.76
CA ILE A 52 1.49 -13.82 -11.60
C ILE A 52 1.68 -14.20 -10.13
N ALA A 53 1.08 -15.30 -9.71
CA ALA A 53 1.21 -15.93 -8.38
C ALA A 53 0.73 -15.10 -7.17
N LEU A 54 0.23 -13.87 -7.35
CA LEU A 54 -0.14 -12.95 -6.26
C LEU A 54 -1.64 -12.62 -6.18
N ALA A 55 -2.54 -13.48 -6.67
CA ALA A 55 -3.97 -13.17 -6.74
C ALA A 55 -4.55 -12.71 -5.38
N SER A 56 -4.22 -13.39 -4.28
CA SER A 56 -4.69 -13.04 -2.93
C SER A 56 -4.15 -11.68 -2.47
N TYR A 57 -2.87 -11.43 -2.73
CA TYR A 57 -2.21 -10.18 -2.39
C TYR A 57 -2.76 -9.01 -3.22
N ASN A 58 -2.84 -9.17 -4.55
CA ASN A 58 -3.39 -8.15 -5.45
C ASN A 58 -4.82 -7.76 -5.05
N ALA A 59 -5.69 -8.76 -4.80
CA ALA A 59 -7.04 -8.51 -4.31
C ALA A 59 -7.05 -7.71 -3.01
N SER A 60 -6.20 -8.08 -2.04
CA SER A 60 -6.11 -7.38 -0.76
C SER A 60 -5.63 -5.93 -0.92
N LYS A 61 -4.62 -5.68 -1.76
CA LYS A 61 -4.07 -4.33 -1.99
C LYS A 61 -5.02 -3.47 -2.82
N GLY A 62 -5.76 -4.05 -3.75
CA GLY A 62 -6.88 -3.39 -4.42
C GLY A 62 -8.00 -2.99 -3.46
N ALA A 63 -8.33 -3.86 -2.49
CA ALA A 63 -9.30 -3.54 -1.44
C ALA A 63 -8.81 -2.39 -0.53
N VAL A 64 -7.55 -2.39 -0.09
CA VAL A 64 -6.96 -1.28 0.69
C VAL A 64 -7.02 0.03 -0.08
N ARG A 65 -6.75 0.01 -1.38
CA ARG A 65 -6.87 1.17 -2.28
C ARG A 65 -8.27 1.78 -2.24
N LEU A 66 -9.32 1.00 -2.46
CA LEU A 66 -10.69 1.49 -2.48
C LEU A 66 -11.22 1.83 -1.08
N LEU A 67 -10.85 1.06 -0.06
CA LEU A 67 -11.15 1.39 1.34
C LEU A 67 -10.63 2.79 1.70
N THR A 68 -9.40 3.12 1.29
CA THR A 68 -8.80 4.44 1.51
C THR A 68 -9.66 5.56 0.90
N LYS A 69 -10.14 5.37 -0.33
CA LYS A 69 -10.99 6.36 -1.01
C LYS A 69 -12.35 6.52 -0.30
N SER A 70 -12.95 5.43 0.14
CA SER A 70 -14.21 5.46 0.89
C SER A 70 -14.05 6.23 2.21
N VAL A 71 -13.01 5.92 2.98
CA VAL A 71 -12.69 6.64 4.23
C VAL A 71 -12.43 8.13 3.97
N ALA A 72 -11.69 8.46 2.92
CA ALA A 72 -11.42 9.86 2.54
C ALA A 72 -12.70 10.63 2.21
N ALA A 73 -13.60 10.02 1.43
CA ALA A 73 -14.88 10.62 1.06
C ALA A 73 -15.78 10.85 2.29
N GLU A 74 -15.89 9.85 3.18
CA GLU A 74 -16.64 9.97 4.43
C GLU A 74 -16.08 11.09 5.32
N CYS A 75 -14.77 11.14 5.50
CA CYS A 75 -14.09 12.18 6.28
C CYS A 75 -14.38 13.58 5.74
N ALA A 76 -14.33 13.75 4.43
CA ALA A 76 -14.60 15.02 3.78
C ALA A 76 -16.08 15.44 3.92
N MET A 77 -17.01 14.52 3.68
CA MET A 77 -18.46 14.78 3.80
C MET A 77 -18.86 15.11 5.24
N LEU A 78 -18.28 14.42 6.21
CA LEU A 78 -18.54 14.61 7.64
C LEU A 78 -17.72 15.76 8.26
N LYS A 79 -16.88 16.44 7.47
CA LYS A 79 -16.03 17.57 7.89
C LYS A 79 -15.18 17.26 9.14
N THR A 80 -14.61 16.06 9.19
CA THR A 80 -13.85 15.59 10.36
C THR A 80 -12.46 16.21 10.47
N ASN A 81 -12.00 16.97 9.47
CA ASN A 81 -10.63 17.46 9.33
C ASN A 81 -9.57 16.31 9.29
N ILE A 82 -9.97 15.14 8.79
CA ILE A 82 -9.10 13.98 8.62
C ILE A 82 -8.91 13.73 7.13
N ARG A 83 -7.66 13.57 6.71
CA ARG A 83 -7.29 13.13 5.36
C ARG A 83 -6.99 11.63 5.38
N CYS A 84 -7.26 10.94 4.29
CA CYS A 84 -6.93 9.53 4.13
C CYS A 84 -6.39 9.30 2.72
N ASN A 85 -5.16 8.79 2.63
CA ASN A 85 -4.47 8.54 1.37
C ASN A 85 -3.80 7.18 1.37
N SER A 86 -3.48 6.65 0.19
CA SER A 86 -2.70 5.42 0.05
C SER A 86 -1.36 5.66 -0.61
N ILE A 87 -0.33 4.93 -0.16
CA ILE A 87 0.94 4.80 -0.84
C ILE A 87 0.97 3.45 -1.56
N HIS A 88 1.51 3.46 -2.77
CA HIS A 88 1.64 2.30 -3.62
C HIS A 88 3.12 2.06 -3.95
N PRO A 89 3.85 1.36 -3.05
CA PRO A 89 5.23 1.00 -3.30
C PRO A 89 5.36 0.06 -4.50
N GLY A 90 6.44 0.23 -5.26
CA GLY A 90 6.92 -0.73 -6.24
C GLY A 90 7.75 -1.83 -5.59
N ILE A 91 8.83 -2.18 -6.26
CA ILE A 91 9.82 -3.15 -5.78
C ILE A 91 10.75 -2.45 -4.80
N ILE A 92 10.71 -2.89 -3.55
CA ILE A 92 11.49 -2.30 -2.46
C ILE A 92 12.46 -3.34 -1.92
N ASP A 93 13.71 -2.96 -1.74
CA ASP A 93 14.74 -3.79 -1.10
C ASP A 93 14.39 -3.97 0.38
N SER A 94 13.85 -5.16 0.70
CA SER A 94 13.34 -5.50 2.02
C SER A 94 13.18 -7.01 2.18
N ASP A 95 13.09 -7.49 3.41
CA ASP A 95 12.84 -8.91 3.71
C ASP A 95 11.57 -9.43 3.03
N MET A 96 10.51 -8.61 2.95
CA MET A 96 9.27 -8.98 2.26
C MET A 96 9.48 -9.17 0.76
N GLY A 97 10.33 -8.38 0.12
CA GLY A 97 10.71 -8.54 -1.29
C GLY A 97 11.43 -9.87 -1.51
N SER A 98 12.36 -10.23 -0.62
CA SER A 98 13.10 -11.49 -0.69
C SER A 98 12.17 -12.71 -0.55
N LEU A 99 11.24 -12.69 0.39
CA LEU A 99 10.23 -13.75 0.56
C LEU A 99 9.36 -13.94 -0.70
N PHE A 100 9.07 -12.87 -1.42
CA PHE A 100 8.31 -12.95 -2.67
C PHE A 100 9.12 -13.67 -3.77
N TYR A 101 10.41 -13.38 -3.90
CA TYR A 101 11.27 -14.09 -4.87
C TYR A 101 11.44 -15.57 -4.53
N GLU A 102 11.56 -15.90 -3.25
CA GLU A 102 11.57 -17.29 -2.77
C GLU A 102 10.29 -18.02 -3.18
N GLN A 103 9.11 -17.42 -2.93
CA GLN A 103 7.83 -18.00 -3.31
C GLN A 103 7.71 -18.27 -4.82
N LEU A 104 8.19 -17.37 -5.67
CA LEU A 104 8.18 -17.56 -7.12
C LEU A 104 9.08 -18.74 -7.56
N THR A 105 10.19 -18.90 -6.88
CA THR A 105 11.13 -20.01 -7.14
C THR A 105 10.53 -21.34 -6.69
N ASP A 106 9.94 -21.39 -5.50
CA ASP A 106 9.26 -22.59 -4.97
C ASP A 106 8.08 -23.04 -5.84
N LEU A 107 7.37 -22.11 -6.44
CA LEU A 107 6.30 -22.38 -7.40
C LEU A 107 6.80 -22.77 -8.80
N GLY A 108 8.12 -22.78 -9.03
CA GLY A 108 8.71 -23.09 -10.34
C GLY A 108 8.43 -22.03 -11.40
N VAL A 109 8.06 -20.80 -11.01
CA VAL A 109 7.82 -19.67 -11.91
C VAL A 109 9.15 -19.11 -12.42
N THR A 110 10.18 -19.13 -11.58
CA THR A 110 11.55 -18.70 -11.90
C THR A 110 12.55 -19.78 -11.49
N PRO A 111 13.70 -19.89 -12.18
CA PRO A 111 14.69 -20.90 -11.86
C PRO A 111 15.48 -20.65 -10.57
N SER A 112 15.51 -19.41 -10.08
CA SER A 112 16.16 -19.00 -8.83
C SER A 112 15.63 -17.65 -8.33
N MET A 113 15.93 -17.31 -7.08
CA MET A 113 15.60 -16.00 -6.49
C MET A 113 16.31 -14.85 -7.24
N GLU A 114 17.55 -15.05 -7.67
CA GLU A 114 18.30 -14.05 -8.44
C GLU A 114 17.65 -13.81 -9.81
N ALA A 115 17.15 -14.85 -10.46
CA ALA A 115 16.43 -14.71 -11.72
C ALA A 115 15.09 -14.00 -11.53
N ALA A 116 14.38 -14.29 -10.43
CA ALA A 116 13.17 -13.58 -10.05
C ALA A 116 13.45 -12.09 -9.83
N ALA A 117 14.43 -11.76 -9.01
CA ALA A 117 14.81 -10.39 -8.70
C ALA A 117 15.24 -9.64 -9.97
N ALA A 118 16.09 -10.24 -10.81
CA ALA A 118 16.53 -9.63 -12.06
C ALA A 118 15.36 -9.38 -13.04
N GLY A 119 14.41 -10.32 -13.13
CA GLY A 119 13.21 -10.19 -13.95
C GLY A 119 12.33 -9.01 -13.52
N PHE A 120 12.06 -8.87 -12.22
CA PHE A 120 11.30 -7.74 -11.69
C PHE A 120 12.06 -6.42 -11.83
N LEU A 121 13.37 -6.42 -11.56
CA LEU A 121 14.18 -5.22 -11.66
C LEU A 121 14.28 -4.71 -13.11
N SER A 122 14.31 -5.61 -14.10
CA SER A 122 14.30 -5.22 -15.51
C SER A 122 13.03 -4.49 -15.94
N ALA A 123 11.94 -4.64 -15.19
CA ALA A 123 10.67 -3.93 -15.40
C ALA A 123 10.61 -2.56 -14.68
N VAL A 124 11.62 -2.19 -13.88
CA VAL A 124 11.71 -0.90 -13.22
C VAL A 124 12.50 0.07 -14.12
N PRO A 125 11.89 1.12 -14.68
CA PRO A 125 12.59 2.05 -15.57
C PRO A 125 13.81 2.76 -14.95
N MET A 126 13.79 3.02 -13.65
CA MET A 126 14.94 3.60 -12.94
C MET A 126 16.11 2.62 -12.77
N GLY A 127 15.91 1.31 -13.02
CA GLY A 127 16.96 0.29 -13.05
C GLY A 127 17.45 -0.21 -11.69
N GLU A 128 16.83 0.25 -10.60
CA GLU A 128 17.19 -0.14 -9.22
C GLU A 128 15.95 -0.30 -8.37
N PRO A 129 15.96 -1.14 -7.32
CA PRO A 129 14.86 -1.23 -6.37
C PRO A 129 14.81 0.04 -5.51
N GLY A 130 13.62 0.42 -5.07
CA GLY A 130 13.46 1.47 -4.07
C GLY A 130 13.94 1.01 -2.69
N LEU A 131 14.25 1.96 -1.83
CA LEU A 131 14.61 1.73 -0.44
C LEU A 131 13.39 2.00 0.48
N PRO A 132 13.33 1.40 1.68
CA PRO A 132 12.32 1.75 2.67
C PRO A 132 12.25 3.26 2.99
N SER A 133 13.39 3.97 2.92
CA SER A 133 13.47 5.43 3.07
C SER A 133 12.68 6.20 2.01
N ASP A 134 12.57 5.68 0.79
CA ASP A 134 11.83 6.34 -0.28
C ASP A 134 10.33 6.32 0.02
N ILE A 135 9.85 5.20 0.56
CA ILE A 135 8.47 5.07 1.02
C ILE A 135 8.22 5.94 2.25
N ALA A 136 9.16 5.98 3.19
CA ALA A 136 9.07 6.82 4.39
C ALA A 136 8.98 8.32 4.03
N ALA A 137 9.68 8.78 3.01
CA ALA A 137 9.57 10.16 2.51
C ALA A 137 8.15 10.49 2.03
N GLY A 138 7.50 9.56 1.31
CA GLY A 138 6.10 9.68 0.91
C GLY A 138 5.15 9.73 2.11
N VAL A 139 5.41 8.91 3.15
CA VAL A 139 4.64 8.94 4.40
C VAL A 139 4.77 10.31 5.08
N VAL A 140 5.98 10.84 5.20
CA VAL A 140 6.24 12.17 5.79
C VAL A 140 5.50 13.27 5.01
N TYR A 141 5.54 13.25 3.68
CA TYR A 141 4.77 14.18 2.85
C TYR A 141 3.28 14.11 3.15
N LEU A 142 2.67 12.92 3.11
CA LEU A 142 1.25 12.74 3.36
C LEU A 142 0.82 13.00 4.80
N ALA A 143 1.72 12.87 5.76
CA ALA A 143 1.48 13.18 7.18
C ALA A 143 1.52 14.68 7.47
N SER A 144 2.27 15.45 6.68
CA SER A 144 2.52 16.87 6.90
C SER A 144 1.47 17.80 6.29
N ASP A 145 1.52 19.08 6.64
CA ASP A 145 0.68 20.14 6.06
C ASP A 145 0.99 20.42 4.58
N ALA A 146 2.15 19.97 4.07
CA ALA A 146 2.46 20.05 2.65
C ALA A 146 1.42 19.34 1.77
N SER A 147 0.73 18.35 2.33
CA SER A 147 -0.36 17.62 1.69
C SER A 147 -1.76 18.01 2.20
N ARG A 148 -1.92 19.21 2.78
CA ARG A 148 -3.19 19.65 3.39
C ARG A 148 -4.43 19.58 2.49
N TYR A 149 -4.24 19.62 1.17
CA TYR A 149 -5.31 19.55 0.16
C TYR A 149 -5.34 18.22 -0.60
N VAL A 150 -4.70 17.17 -0.04
CA VAL A 150 -4.57 15.84 -0.63
C VAL A 150 -5.33 14.84 0.22
N THR A 151 -6.44 14.30 -0.30
CA THR A 151 -7.22 13.22 0.32
C THR A 151 -7.81 12.30 -0.75
N GLY A 152 -7.93 11.00 -0.47
CA GLY A 152 -8.38 9.99 -1.43
C GLY A 152 -7.37 9.71 -2.56
N SER A 153 -6.16 10.22 -2.44
CA SER A 153 -5.11 10.13 -3.46
C SER A 153 -4.32 8.82 -3.35
N GLU A 154 -3.76 8.43 -4.47
CA GLU A 154 -2.86 7.29 -4.64
C GLU A 154 -1.47 7.83 -4.93
N LEU A 155 -0.54 7.70 -3.98
CA LEU A 155 0.86 8.10 -4.16
C LEU A 155 1.66 6.87 -4.58
N VAL A 156 1.99 6.78 -5.86
CA VAL A 156 2.83 5.71 -6.41
C VAL A 156 4.30 6.07 -6.23
N ILE A 157 5.09 5.15 -5.68
CA ILE A 157 6.54 5.27 -5.45
C ILE A 157 7.18 3.96 -5.88
N ASP A 158 7.58 3.85 -7.14
CA ASP A 158 7.86 2.57 -7.79
C ASP A 158 8.98 2.59 -8.86
N GLY A 159 9.72 3.68 -8.96
CA GLY A 159 10.76 3.81 -9.98
C GLY A 159 10.24 3.77 -11.42
N GLY A 160 8.95 4.04 -11.62
CA GLY A 160 8.29 4.03 -12.94
C GLY A 160 7.70 2.69 -13.35
N PHE A 161 7.73 1.67 -12.49
CA PHE A 161 7.24 0.31 -12.80
C PHE A 161 5.81 0.29 -13.34
N TYR A 162 4.92 1.09 -12.80
CA TYR A 162 3.52 1.13 -13.19
C TYR A 162 3.22 2.14 -14.33
N ALA A 163 4.19 2.96 -14.69
CA ALA A 163 4.03 3.98 -15.74
C ALA A 163 4.23 3.43 -17.16
N THR A 164 4.69 2.19 -17.30
CA THR A 164 5.04 1.54 -18.59
C THR A 164 4.18 0.32 -18.87
#